data_427363100e66f5674836673c8c4d0b28
#
_entry.id   427363100e66f5674836673c8c4d0b28
#
_cell.length_a   1.000
_cell.length_b   1.000
_cell.length_c   1.000
_cell.angle_alpha   90.00
_cell.angle_beta   90.00
_cell.angle_gamma   90.00
#
_symmetry.space_group_name_H-M   'P 1'
#
loop_
_entity.id
_entity.type
_entity.pdbx_description
1 polymer ?
#
loop_
_entity_poly.entity_id
_entity_poly.type
_entity_poly.pdbx_seq_one_letter_code
_entity_poly.pdbx_strand_id
1 'polypeptide(L)'
;MFTDTLIEDEDLYRFLLETTQDIYGVDNSDLIEKARGIVPVSHETMDERKRQLTELAAEASERNPNFVWINDGRDPWDVFFDVRFLGNSRLAQCSHELKQKQSAKWLKERYTPEECVLYLGIDWTEEHRTKAPRKNWAPYEVRYPMCEEPLLTKIDVAKALVESGIEQPKLYDLGFSHNNCFSGDTRFITDEGVFRLDEKVGESVRVLGKGGRWKDATVSSFGHQKIYELKLKRYNQEKTIRTTAEHGWFVRKGRDSELEKQTKDLIEGDKIVSNYLTGRKNYKITSIPVMHGLVYGDGSVSTVDNARGGRQPSKITLCGEKEELKTWFEGYDYSDVDGVGISFGMLPRTFKELPILEESKAYLYSWLAGYFAADGSVSNTEITLSSSKKENLEYVKNVCAILGIGTNSIRVESRCGFNDYETDLFSVNLVGYTLNEQFFLRSKHREQFNATYSKRPAEWKIDSVSETEDEEEVYCAYVPDGHQFTLEDNQKTRNCGGFCVRAGQGHFANLLEQRPKLFRYHEEREQEIREYLDKDVSILKRQRKGVIYRLTLRQLREELEAEKTEQIDFTDIGGCGCFVDDGSES
;
A
#
# COMPACT_ATOMS: atom_id res chain seq x y z
N MET A 1 -4.16 27.39 -17.52
CA MET A 1 -5.43 27.82 -16.90
C MET A 1 -5.56 27.18 -15.52
N PHE A 2 -5.92 27.98 -14.52
CA PHE A 2 -6.21 27.54 -13.15
C PHE A 2 -7.68 27.89 -12.82
N THR A 3 -8.45 26.93 -12.34
CA THR A 3 -9.84 27.10 -11.88
C THR A 3 -9.90 26.97 -10.38
N ASP A 4 -10.15 28.09 -9.71
CA ASP A 4 -10.07 28.25 -8.26
C ASP A 4 -11.42 27.93 -7.60
N THR A 5 -11.37 27.20 -6.49
CA THR A 5 -12.54 26.92 -5.64
C THR A 5 -12.67 27.89 -4.46
N LEU A 6 -11.77 28.86 -4.35
CA LEU A 6 -11.71 29.91 -3.33
C LEU A 6 -11.42 29.39 -1.89
N ILE A 7 -11.24 28.10 -1.71
CA ILE A 7 -10.86 27.47 -0.44
C ILE A 7 -9.61 26.59 -0.54
N GLU A 8 -8.81 26.78 -1.60
CA GLU A 8 -7.50 26.13 -1.72
C GLU A 8 -6.57 26.64 -0.60
N ASP A 9 -5.47 25.93 -0.35
CA ASP A 9 -4.48 26.35 0.63
C ASP A 9 -3.90 27.73 0.30
N GLU A 10 -3.68 28.55 1.31
CA GLU A 10 -3.27 29.95 1.14
C GLU A 10 -1.93 30.07 0.40
N ASP A 11 -1.01 29.15 0.66
CA ASP A 11 0.33 29.17 0.06
C ASP A 11 0.34 28.70 -1.41
N LEU A 12 -0.73 28.02 -1.86
CA LEU A 12 -0.89 27.64 -3.27
C LEU A 12 -0.92 28.88 -4.19
N TYR A 13 -1.54 29.96 -3.75
CA TYR A 13 -1.66 31.18 -4.56
C TYR A 13 -0.30 31.87 -4.75
N ARG A 14 0.54 31.91 -3.72
CA ARG A 14 1.94 32.35 -3.82
C ARG A 14 2.69 31.48 -4.85
N PHE A 15 2.60 30.17 -4.69
CA PHE A 15 3.29 29.21 -5.54
C PHE A 15 2.91 29.34 -7.03
N LEU A 16 1.63 29.51 -7.34
CA LEU A 16 1.15 29.73 -8.70
C LEU A 16 1.73 31.00 -9.32
N LEU A 17 1.80 32.11 -8.56
CA LEU A 17 2.33 33.38 -9.03
C LEU A 17 3.83 33.35 -9.21
N GLU A 18 4.58 32.72 -8.30
CA GLU A 18 6.03 32.53 -8.42
C GLU A 18 6.36 31.64 -9.63
N THR A 19 5.63 30.52 -9.81
CA THR A 19 5.84 29.63 -10.96
C THR A 19 5.51 30.33 -12.29
N THR A 20 4.45 31.12 -12.36
CA THR A 20 4.12 31.86 -13.58
C THR A 20 5.10 33.02 -13.84
N GLN A 21 5.67 33.63 -12.83
CA GLN A 21 6.74 34.59 -12.94
C GLN A 21 7.99 33.97 -13.58
N ASP A 22 8.40 32.80 -13.10
CA ASP A 22 9.55 32.06 -13.61
C ASP A 22 9.36 31.62 -15.07
N ILE A 23 8.21 30.98 -15.38
CA ILE A 23 7.93 30.45 -16.72
C ILE A 23 7.80 31.56 -17.79
N TYR A 24 7.15 32.68 -17.45
CA TYR A 24 6.81 33.72 -18.43
C TYR A 24 7.65 34.99 -18.32
N GLY A 25 8.53 35.11 -17.33
CA GLY A 25 9.36 36.30 -17.09
C GLY A 25 8.53 37.54 -16.74
N VAL A 26 7.36 37.39 -16.16
CA VAL A 26 6.47 38.49 -15.78
C VAL A 26 6.63 38.76 -14.28
N ASP A 27 6.95 40.02 -13.91
CA ASP A 27 7.08 40.39 -12.51
C ASP A 27 5.73 40.35 -11.78
N ASN A 28 5.59 39.43 -10.81
CA ASN A 28 4.42 39.25 -9.97
C ASN A 28 4.69 39.58 -8.49
N SER A 29 5.79 40.28 -8.17
CA SER A 29 6.23 40.52 -6.79
C SER A 29 5.13 41.12 -5.90
N ASP A 30 4.39 42.11 -6.40
CA ASP A 30 3.27 42.73 -5.67
C ASP A 30 2.05 41.79 -5.55
N LEU A 31 1.78 40.97 -6.55
CA LEU A 31 0.70 39.96 -6.48
C LEU A 31 1.04 38.85 -5.50
N ILE A 32 2.30 38.44 -5.41
CA ILE A 32 2.79 37.48 -4.43
C ILE A 32 2.59 38.00 -3.01
N GLU A 33 2.89 39.28 -2.76
CA GLU A 33 2.63 39.91 -1.45
C GLU A 33 1.10 39.99 -1.16
N LYS A 34 0.27 40.32 -2.17
CA LYS A 34 -1.21 40.24 -2.03
C LYS A 34 -1.65 38.82 -1.69
N ALA A 35 -1.12 37.79 -2.36
CA ALA A 35 -1.42 36.39 -2.10
C ALA A 35 -1.09 35.98 -0.66
N ARG A 36 0.05 36.43 -0.13
CA ARG A 36 0.45 36.21 1.27
C ARG A 36 -0.46 36.91 2.28
N GLY A 37 -1.13 37.98 1.87
CA GLY A 37 -2.06 38.77 2.67
C GLY A 37 -3.54 38.29 2.57
N ILE A 38 -3.84 37.23 1.85
CA ILE A 38 -5.21 36.69 1.76
C ILE A 38 -5.68 36.23 3.14
N VAL A 39 -6.86 36.69 3.52
CA VAL A 39 -7.46 36.29 4.81
C VAL A 39 -7.76 34.78 4.86
N PRO A 40 -7.55 34.13 6.03
CA PRO A 40 -7.77 32.70 6.15
C PRO A 40 -9.24 32.32 5.98
N VAL A 41 -9.51 31.04 5.71
CA VAL A 41 -10.87 30.49 5.62
C VAL A 41 -11.52 30.47 7.00
N SER A 42 -12.60 31.24 7.16
CA SER A 42 -13.50 31.22 8.34
C SER A 42 -14.86 31.80 7.96
N HIS A 43 -15.88 31.61 8.79
CA HIS A 43 -17.19 32.24 8.59
C HIS A 43 -17.13 33.77 8.49
N GLU A 44 -16.25 34.37 9.28
CA GLU A 44 -16.15 35.84 9.38
C GLU A 44 -15.39 36.44 8.19
N THR A 45 -14.51 35.67 7.58
CA THR A 45 -13.58 36.18 6.56
C THR A 45 -13.87 35.68 5.14
N MET A 46 -14.79 34.71 4.98
CA MET A 46 -14.99 34.05 3.68
C MET A 46 -15.41 34.98 2.56
N ASP A 47 -16.31 35.93 2.81
CA ASP A 47 -16.73 36.89 1.80
C ASP A 47 -15.57 37.80 1.39
N GLU A 48 -14.77 38.27 2.35
CA GLU A 48 -13.59 39.07 2.08
C GLU A 48 -12.53 38.25 1.32
N ARG A 49 -12.33 37.00 1.69
CA ARG A 49 -11.43 36.08 0.97
C ARG A 49 -11.87 35.90 -0.49
N LYS A 50 -13.15 35.65 -0.74
CA LYS A 50 -13.69 35.51 -2.09
C LYS A 50 -13.45 36.76 -2.92
N ARG A 51 -13.63 37.93 -2.31
CA ARG A 51 -13.37 39.23 -2.98
C ARG A 51 -11.89 39.36 -3.31
N GLN A 52 -10.99 39.18 -2.32
CA GLN A 52 -9.53 39.28 -2.49
C GLN A 52 -9.01 38.31 -3.57
N LEU A 53 -9.47 37.05 -3.56
CA LEU A 53 -9.06 36.06 -4.56
C LEU A 53 -9.59 36.36 -5.96
N THR A 54 -10.83 36.87 -6.06
CA THR A 54 -11.40 37.27 -7.37
C THR A 54 -10.65 38.46 -7.96
N GLU A 55 -10.30 39.46 -7.15
CA GLU A 55 -9.48 40.60 -7.56
C GLU A 55 -8.07 40.16 -7.97
N LEU A 56 -7.43 39.34 -7.16
CA LEU A 56 -6.10 38.78 -7.44
C LEU A 56 -6.07 37.98 -8.74
N ALA A 57 -7.08 37.12 -8.97
CA ALA A 57 -7.21 36.33 -10.19
C ALA A 57 -7.36 37.21 -11.44
N ALA A 58 -8.17 38.30 -11.36
CA ALA A 58 -8.33 39.22 -12.44
C ALA A 58 -7.04 39.97 -12.77
N GLU A 59 -6.35 40.51 -11.76
CA GLU A 59 -5.06 41.21 -11.92
C GLU A 59 -3.99 40.29 -12.51
N ALA A 60 -3.88 39.05 -12.00
CA ALA A 60 -2.91 38.07 -12.49
C ALA A 60 -3.15 37.71 -13.97
N SER A 61 -4.41 37.49 -14.35
CA SER A 61 -4.78 37.16 -15.72
C SER A 61 -4.65 38.35 -16.68
N GLU A 62 -4.88 39.58 -16.23
CA GLU A 62 -4.64 40.79 -17.01
C GLU A 62 -3.15 41.03 -17.24
N ARG A 63 -2.33 40.85 -16.20
CA ARG A 63 -0.87 41.00 -16.26
C ARG A 63 -0.21 39.99 -17.17
N ASN A 64 -0.66 38.75 -17.14
CA ASN A 64 -0.14 37.66 -17.96
C ASN A 64 -1.26 36.96 -18.73
N PRO A 65 -1.51 37.32 -20.01
CA PRO A 65 -2.56 36.68 -20.82
C PRO A 65 -2.35 35.18 -21.04
N ASN A 66 -1.15 34.67 -20.82
CA ASN A 66 -0.86 33.22 -20.90
C ASN A 66 -1.21 32.46 -19.60
N PHE A 67 -1.52 33.20 -18.52
CA PHE A 67 -1.96 32.64 -17.25
C PHE A 67 -3.41 32.99 -16.97
N VAL A 68 -4.32 32.09 -17.29
CA VAL A 68 -5.75 32.28 -17.07
C VAL A 68 -6.12 31.71 -15.69
N TRP A 69 -6.53 32.61 -14.80
CA TRP A 69 -7.01 32.24 -13.46
C TRP A 69 -8.46 32.67 -13.33
N ILE A 70 -9.36 31.69 -13.19
CA ILE A 70 -10.81 31.91 -13.14
C ILE A 70 -11.44 31.28 -11.91
N ASN A 71 -12.52 31.89 -11.42
CA ASN A 71 -13.44 31.34 -10.45
C ASN A 71 -14.86 31.76 -10.80
N ASP A 72 -15.89 31.18 -10.21
CA ASP A 72 -17.28 31.59 -10.40
C ASP A 72 -17.86 32.34 -9.19
N GLY A 73 -17.02 32.72 -8.23
CA GLY A 73 -17.40 33.46 -7.02
C GLY A 73 -17.94 32.57 -5.90
N ARG A 74 -18.20 31.29 -6.16
CA ARG A 74 -18.69 30.33 -5.17
C ARG A 74 -17.56 29.43 -4.66
N ASP A 75 -17.68 29.01 -3.41
CA ASP A 75 -16.90 27.93 -2.84
C ASP A 75 -17.65 26.57 -2.91
N PRO A 76 -17.05 25.43 -2.54
CA PRO A 76 -17.72 24.15 -2.53
C PRO A 76 -19.00 24.09 -1.68
N TRP A 77 -19.06 24.85 -0.60
CA TRP A 77 -20.24 24.87 0.26
C TRP A 77 -21.40 25.60 -0.40
N ASP A 78 -21.15 26.73 -1.07
CA ASP A 78 -22.17 27.43 -1.85
C ASP A 78 -22.78 26.49 -2.89
N VAL A 79 -21.96 25.72 -3.60
CA VAL A 79 -22.43 24.72 -4.56
C VAL A 79 -23.29 23.66 -3.86
N PHE A 80 -22.90 23.16 -2.70
CA PHE A 80 -23.70 22.15 -1.98
C PHE A 80 -25.06 22.70 -1.55
N PHE A 81 -25.14 23.97 -1.14
CA PHE A 81 -26.42 24.65 -0.86
C PHE A 81 -27.27 24.83 -2.12
N ASP A 82 -26.67 25.30 -3.22
CA ASP A 82 -27.37 25.55 -4.49
C ASP A 82 -27.95 24.24 -5.07
N VAL A 83 -27.16 23.19 -5.12
CA VAL A 83 -27.60 21.88 -5.65
C VAL A 83 -28.40 21.05 -4.64
N ARG A 84 -28.55 21.54 -3.41
CA ARG A 84 -29.24 20.86 -2.30
C ARG A 84 -28.74 19.45 -2.04
N PHE A 85 -27.41 19.28 -2.14
CA PHE A 85 -26.74 17.99 -1.98
C PHE A 85 -25.36 18.18 -1.36
N LEU A 86 -25.08 17.49 -0.24
CA LEU A 86 -23.76 17.48 0.37
C LEU A 86 -22.84 16.51 -0.37
N GLY A 87 -21.74 17.03 -0.93
CA GLY A 87 -20.69 16.23 -1.56
C GLY A 87 -20.09 15.21 -0.58
N ASN A 88 -19.67 14.08 -1.10
CA ASN A 88 -19.09 12.99 -0.31
C ASN A 88 -18.04 12.21 -1.13
N SER A 89 -17.51 11.14 -0.58
CA SER A 89 -16.46 10.32 -1.21
C SER A 89 -16.81 9.72 -2.58
N ARG A 90 -18.08 9.73 -3.00
CA ARG A 90 -18.51 9.22 -4.32
C ARG A 90 -18.80 10.33 -5.31
N LEU A 91 -19.45 11.40 -4.86
CA LEU A 91 -19.92 12.51 -5.71
C LEU A 91 -19.36 13.83 -5.19
N ALA A 92 -18.56 14.51 -6.00
CA ALA A 92 -17.99 15.82 -5.71
C ALA A 92 -18.57 16.86 -6.70
N GLN A 93 -19.81 17.28 -6.48
CA GLN A 93 -20.50 18.28 -7.31
C GLN A 93 -19.68 19.58 -7.44
N CYS A 94 -18.96 19.96 -6.39
CA CYS A 94 -18.06 21.11 -6.41
C CYS A 94 -16.99 21.02 -7.52
N SER A 95 -16.41 19.84 -7.74
CA SER A 95 -15.43 19.65 -8.81
C SER A 95 -16.04 19.87 -10.20
N HIS A 96 -17.23 19.34 -10.42
CA HIS A 96 -17.96 19.53 -11.68
C HIS A 96 -18.33 21.00 -11.90
N GLU A 97 -19.01 21.63 -10.94
CA GLU A 97 -19.53 22.99 -11.07
C GLU A 97 -18.42 24.05 -11.08
N LEU A 98 -17.45 23.96 -10.17
CA LEU A 98 -16.43 25.00 -10.00
C LEU A 98 -15.21 24.83 -10.91
N LYS A 99 -14.86 23.60 -11.31
CA LYS A 99 -13.67 23.35 -12.13
C LYS A 99 -14.03 23.00 -13.57
N GLN A 100 -14.71 21.87 -13.81
CA GLN A 100 -14.96 21.36 -15.17
C GLN A 100 -15.87 22.28 -15.99
N LYS A 101 -16.98 22.68 -15.41
CA LYS A 101 -17.97 23.52 -16.10
C LYS A 101 -17.42 24.92 -16.40
N GLN A 102 -16.68 25.53 -15.47
CA GLN A 102 -16.07 26.85 -15.68
C GLN A 102 -14.99 26.80 -16.77
N SER A 103 -14.11 25.79 -16.71
CA SER A 103 -13.09 25.58 -17.75
C SER A 103 -13.73 25.33 -19.12
N ALA A 104 -14.79 24.52 -19.19
CA ALA A 104 -15.48 24.22 -20.44
C ALA A 104 -16.21 25.47 -21.02
N LYS A 105 -16.81 26.28 -20.16
CA LYS A 105 -17.41 27.54 -20.56
C LYS A 105 -16.38 28.49 -21.16
N TRP A 106 -15.30 28.75 -20.43
CA TRP A 106 -14.22 29.64 -20.86
C TRP A 106 -13.62 29.20 -22.20
N LEU A 107 -13.40 27.87 -22.38
CA LEU A 107 -12.81 27.29 -23.59
C LEU A 107 -13.76 27.48 -24.80
N LYS A 108 -15.03 27.05 -24.66
CA LYS A 108 -16.01 27.08 -25.75
C LYS A 108 -16.35 28.50 -26.24
N GLU A 109 -16.19 29.50 -25.39
CA GLU A 109 -16.40 30.90 -25.75
C GLU A 109 -15.27 31.48 -26.61
N ARG A 110 -14.09 30.82 -26.66
CA ARG A 110 -12.86 31.35 -27.24
C ARG A 110 -12.25 30.53 -28.34
N TYR A 111 -12.43 29.20 -28.29
CA TYR A 111 -11.75 28.28 -29.20
C TYR A 111 -12.70 27.20 -29.72
N THR A 112 -12.59 26.89 -31.00
CA THR A 112 -13.18 25.68 -31.57
C THR A 112 -12.30 24.47 -31.30
N PRO A 113 -12.83 23.23 -31.45
CA PRO A 113 -12.03 22.01 -31.23
C PRO A 113 -10.81 21.91 -32.15
N GLU A 114 -10.85 22.51 -33.33
CA GLU A 114 -9.78 22.51 -34.32
C GLU A 114 -8.63 23.50 -33.98
N GLU A 115 -8.94 24.51 -33.16
CA GLU A 115 -7.99 25.57 -32.78
C GLU A 115 -7.25 25.28 -31.49
N CYS A 116 -7.65 24.23 -30.73
CA CYS A 116 -7.17 24.02 -29.38
C CYS A 116 -6.92 22.56 -29.06
N VAL A 117 -5.78 22.29 -28.42
CA VAL A 117 -5.43 21.00 -27.80
C VAL A 117 -5.34 21.22 -26.30
N LEU A 118 -6.01 20.36 -25.53
CA LEU A 118 -6.01 20.43 -24.08
C LEU A 118 -4.87 19.57 -23.52
N TYR A 119 -3.99 20.18 -22.75
CA TYR A 119 -2.95 19.47 -21.99
C TYR A 119 -3.41 19.33 -20.55
N LEU A 120 -3.52 18.09 -20.06
CA LEU A 120 -3.88 17.82 -18.67
C LEU A 120 -2.67 17.22 -17.93
N GLY A 121 -2.39 17.74 -16.73
CA GLY A 121 -1.27 17.34 -15.88
C GLY A 121 -1.54 16.02 -15.13
N ILE A 122 -1.92 14.98 -15.86
CA ILE A 122 -2.01 13.61 -15.34
C ILE A 122 -0.68 12.95 -15.66
N ASP A 123 0.03 12.49 -14.64
CA ASP A 123 1.30 11.81 -14.83
C ASP A 123 1.09 10.32 -15.16
N TRP A 124 2.14 9.68 -15.66
CA TRP A 124 2.11 8.28 -16.11
C TRP A 124 1.72 7.29 -15.01
N THR A 125 1.94 7.61 -13.73
CA THR A 125 1.52 6.76 -12.59
C THR A 125 0.00 6.76 -12.39
N GLU A 126 -0.68 7.76 -12.96
CA GLU A 126 -2.14 7.94 -12.92
C GLU A 126 -2.78 7.77 -14.33
N GLU A 127 -2.12 7.12 -15.28
CA GLU A 127 -2.58 6.98 -16.67
C GLU A 127 -4.01 6.41 -16.78
N HIS A 128 -4.40 5.54 -15.86
CA HIS A 128 -5.77 4.99 -15.81
C HIS A 128 -6.85 6.07 -15.74
N ARG A 129 -6.53 7.28 -15.24
CA ARG A 129 -7.43 8.44 -15.14
C ARG A 129 -7.64 9.17 -16.47
N THR A 130 -6.84 8.90 -17.49
CA THR A 130 -6.87 9.62 -18.79
C THR A 130 -8.14 9.32 -19.61
N LYS A 131 -8.79 8.18 -19.36
CA LYS A 131 -9.96 7.72 -20.14
C LYS A 131 -11.18 8.63 -19.98
N ALA A 132 -11.50 9.04 -18.75
CA ALA A 132 -12.67 9.86 -18.47
C ALA A 132 -12.54 11.29 -19.06
N PRO A 133 -11.44 12.04 -18.87
CA PRO A 133 -11.27 13.33 -19.51
C PRO A 133 -11.31 13.28 -21.04
N ARG A 134 -10.72 12.27 -21.70
CA ARG A 134 -10.85 12.12 -23.16
C ARG A 134 -12.29 12.06 -23.62
N LYS A 135 -13.15 11.34 -22.89
CA LYS A 135 -14.58 11.25 -23.18
C LYS A 135 -15.31 12.57 -22.89
N ASN A 136 -15.02 13.18 -21.75
CA ASN A 136 -15.77 14.34 -21.25
C ASN A 136 -15.44 15.62 -22.01
N TRP A 137 -14.24 15.76 -22.55
CA TRP A 137 -13.80 16.91 -23.33
C TRP A 137 -14.02 16.77 -24.84
N ALA A 138 -14.50 15.62 -25.31
CA ALA A 138 -14.82 15.47 -26.73
C ALA A 138 -15.80 16.59 -27.17
N PRO A 139 -15.59 17.23 -28.36
CA PRO A 139 -14.69 16.84 -29.43
C PRO A 139 -13.26 17.44 -29.36
N TYR A 140 -12.87 18.13 -28.29
CA TYR A 140 -11.52 18.67 -28.15
C TYR A 140 -10.48 17.56 -28.01
N GLU A 141 -9.33 17.71 -28.67
CA GLU A 141 -8.18 16.81 -28.47
C GLU A 141 -7.59 17.00 -27.06
N VAL A 142 -7.34 15.89 -26.35
CA VAL A 142 -6.76 15.92 -25.00
C VAL A 142 -5.45 15.13 -25.02
N ARG A 143 -4.37 15.76 -24.56
CA ARG A 143 -3.04 15.18 -24.41
C ARG A 143 -2.57 15.20 -22.96
N TYR A 144 -1.66 14.28 -22.66
CA TYR A 144 -1.10 14.08 -21.32
C TYR A 144 0.42 14.06 -21.41
N PRO A 145 1.10 15.21 -21.45
CA PRO A 145 2.55 15.28 -21.66
C PRO A 145 3.36 14.50 -20.62
N MET A 146 2.85 14.39 -19.39
CA MET A 146 3.51 13.65 -18.31
C MET A 146 3.28 12.12 -18.40
N CYS A 147 2.52 11.65 -19.39
CA CYS A 147 2.39 10.23 -19.75
C CYS A 147 3.17 9.90 -21.03
N GLU A 148 3.93 10.83 -21.59
CA GLU A 148 4.74 10.68 -22.81
C GLU A 148 6.23 10.75 -22.47
N GLU A 149 7.10 10.12 -23.28
CA GLU A 149 8.55 10.20 -23.06
C GLU A 149 9.11 11.61 -23.26
N PRO A 150 10.05 12.09 -22.40
CA PRO A 150 10.60 11.38 -21.26
C PRO A 150 9.60 11.35 -20.08
N LEU A 151 9.41 10.16 -19.50
CA LEU A 151 8.52 9.99 -18.33
C LEU A 151 9.11 10.72 -17.12
N LEU A 152 8.62 11.90 -16.85
CA LEU A 152 9.04 12.68 -15.69
C LEU A 152 8.37 12.13 -14.43
N THR A 153 9.17 11.92 -13.40
CA THR A 153 8.68 11.60 -12.07
C THR A 153 8.33 12.87 -11.29
N LYS A 154 7.54 12.73 -10.21
CA LYS A 154 7.28 13.87 -9.30
C LYS A 154 8.57 14.48 -8.73
N ILE A 155 9.64 13.71 -8.69
CA ILE A 155 10.96 14.13 -8.24
C ILE A 155 11.67 14.98 -9.28
N ASP A 156 11.60 14.58 -10.52
CA ASP A 156 12.19 15.38 -11.60
C ASP A 156 11.52 16.75 -11.61
N VAL A 157 10.20 16.78 -11.38
CA VAL A 157 9.46 18.03 -11.20
C VAL A 157 9.89 18.79 -9.94
N ALA A 158 10.08 18.11 -8.79
CA ALA A 158 10.53 18.73 -7.56
C ALA A 158 11.98 19.25 -7.67
N LYS A 159 12.89 18.51 -8.33
CA LYS A 159 14.25 18.98 -8.62
C LYS A 159 14.25 20.23 -9.50
N ALA A 160 13.47 20.21 -10.59
CA ALA A 160 13.33 21.38 -11.45
C ALA A 160 12.80 22.59 -10.66
N LEU A 161 11.90 22.36 -9.70
CA LEU A 161 11.39 23.41 -8.82
C LEU A 161 12.50 23.99 -7.92
N VAL A 162 13.32 23.13 -7.30
CA VAL A 162 14.47 23.56 -6.48
C VAL A 162 15.50 24.32 -7.33
N GLU A 163 15.79 23.82 -8.53
CA GLU A 163 16.73 24.47 -9.47
C GLU A 163 16.23 25.84 -9.93
N SER A 164 14.90 26.03 -10.06
CA SER A 164 14.30 27.34 -10.35
C SER A 164 14.30 28.30 -9.16
N GLY A 165 14.64 27.83 -7.96
CA GLY A 165 14.61 28.62 -6.74
C GLY A 165 13.23 28.93 -6.17
N ILE A 166 12.18 28.24 -6.66
CA ILE A 166 10.81 28.37 -6.18
C ILE A 166 10.60 27.43 -5.00
N GLU A 167 10.15 28.00 -3.87
CA GLU A 167 9.82 27.23 -2.67
C GLU A 167 8.53 26.42 -2.90
N GLN A 168 8.58 25.12 -2.59
CA GLN A 168 7.41 24.25 -2.69
C GLN A 168 6.24 24.75 -1.80
N PRO A 169 4.98 24.41 -2.11
CA PRO A 169 3.85 24.79 -1.27
C PRO A 169 3.96 24.25 0.16
N LYS A 170 3.75 25.09 1.16
CA LYS A 170 3.87 24.75 2.60
C LYS A 170 2.97 23.62 3.06
N LEU A 171 1.92 23.32 2.29
CA LEU A 171 1.03 22.17 2.56
C LEU A 171 1.82 20.85 2.62
N TYR A 172 2.91 20.74 1.85
CA TYR A 172 3.81 19.58 1.90
C TYR A 172 4.55 19.46 3.24
N ASP A 173 4.92 20.58 3.87
CA ASP A 173 5.62 20.59 5.16
C ASP A 173 4.72 20.20 6.33
N LEU A 174 3.40 20.32 6.16
CA LEU A 174 2.37 19.96 7.15
C LEU A 174 1.96 18.47 7.08
N GLY A 175 2.73 17.63 6.37
CA GLY A 175 2.44 16.19 6.27
C GLY A 175 1.29 15.84 5.32
N PHE A 176 0.86 16.79 4.47
CA PHE A 176 -0.07 16.53 3.38
C PHE A 176 0.67 16.08 2.11
N SER A 177 1.95 15.79 2.20
CA SER A 177 2.79 15.31 1.12
C SER A 177 2.85 13.78 1.05
N HIS A 178 3.33 13.26 -0.09
CA HIS A 178 3.45 11.85 -0.37
C HIS A 178 4.72 11.19 0.26
N ASN A 179 4.98 11.37 1.56
CA ASN A 179 6.25 10.99 2.22
C ASN A 179 6.21 9.65 2.97
N ASN A 180 5.31 8.75 2.63
CA ASN A 180 5.24 7.41 3.24
C ASN A 180 6.06 6.40 2.43
N CYS A 181 7.40 6.52 2.45
CA CYS A 181 8.29 5.77 1.57
C CYS A 181 9.32 4.92 2.32
N PHE A 182 9.88 3.93 1.63
CA PHE A 182 10.92 3.01 2.08
C PHE A 182 12.11 3.03 1.11
N SER A 183 13.27 2.57 1.56
CA SER A 183 14.38 2.21 0.66
C SER A 183 13.95 1.11 -0.33
N GLY A 184 14.57 1.10 -1.52
CA GLY A 184 14.19 0.21 -2.61
C GLY A 184 14.30 -1.27 -2.30
N ASP A 185 15.24 -1.66 -1.45
CA ASP A 185 15.46 -3.05 -1.02
C ASP A 185 14.39 -3.57 -0.04
N THR A 186 13.48 -2.71 0.44
CA THR A 186 12.38 -3.11 1.32
C THR A 186 11.46 -4.09 0.61
N ARG A 187 11.20 -5.24 1.24
CA ARG A 187 10.42 -6.34 0.67
C ARG A 187 8.97 -6.29 1.16
N PHE A 188 8.04 -6.56 0.26
CA PHE A 188 6.60 -6.52 0.54
C PHE A 188 5.87 -7.75 -0.04
N ILE A 189 4.68 -8.05 0.52
CA ILE A 189 3.89 -9.24 0.21
C ILE A 189 2.89 -8.95 -0.89
N THR A 190 2.95 -9.73 -1.98
CA THR A 190 1.97 -9.74 -3.07
C THR A 190 1.32 -11.11 -3.22
N ASP A 191 0.26 -11.22 -4.02
CA ASP A 191 -0.38 -12.50 -4.34
C ASP A 191 0.38 -13.35 -5.38
N GLU A 192 1.51 -12.83 -5.86
CA GLU A 192 2.48 -13.52 -6.75
C GLU A 192 3.77 -13.89 -6.02
N GLY A 193 3.99 -13.40 -4.80
CA GLY A 193 5.18 -13.67 -4.01
C GLY A 193 5.63 -12.49 -3.16
N VAL A 194 6.89 -12.49 -2.76
CA VAL A 194 7.55 -11.40 -2.02
C VAL A 194 8.58 -10.75 -2.92
N PHE A 195 8.44 -9.45 -3.14
CA PHE A 195 9.30 -8.66 -4.03
C PHE A 195 9.92 -7.48 -3.28
N ARG A 196 10.99 -6.92 -3.82
CA ARG A 196 11.52 -5.62 -3.42
C ARG A 196 10.66 -4.51 -4.05
N LEU A 197 10.60 -3.35 -3.41
CA LEU A 197 9.84 -2.21 -3.95
C LEU A 197 10.47 -1.70 -5.26
N ASP A 198 11.81 -1.62 -5.33
CA ASP A 198 12.53 -1.16 -6.52
C ASP A 198 12.39 -2.08 -7.75
N GLU A 199 12.11 -3.39 -7.53
CA GLU A 199 11.88 -4.37 -8.60
C GLU A 199 10.51 -4.21 -9.29
N LYS A 200 9.56 -3.51 -8.64
CA LYS A 200 8.16 -3.42 -9.07
C LYS A 200 7.70 -2.01 -9.45
N VAL A 201 8.63 -1.10 -9.66
CA VAL A 201 8.32 0.28 -10.04
C VAL A 201 7.56 0.34 -11.36
N GLY A 202 6.45 1.06 -11.38
CA GLY A 202 5.56 1.21 -12.54
C GLY A 202 4.60 0.04 -12.77
N GLU A 203 4.72 -1.06 -12.01
CA GLU A 203 3.85 -2.21 -12.14
C GLU A 203 2.60 -2.11 -11.24
N SER A 204 1.49 -2.62 -11.77
CA SER A 204 0.29 -2.89 -10.97
C SER A 204 0.42 -4.26 -10.33
N VAL A 205 0.35 -4.30 -9.00
CA VAL A 205 0.49 -5.50 -8.18
C VAL A 205 -0.69 -5.64 -7.22
N ARG A 206 -0.91 -6.83 -6.69
CA ARG A 206 -1.90 -7.05 -5.63
C ARG A 206 -1.21 -7.31 -4.30
N VAL A 207 -1.31 -6.34 -3.40
CA VAL A 207 -0.68 -6.39 -2.07
C VAL A 207 -1.62 -6.88 -0.98
N LEU A 208 -1.07 -7.41 0.09
CA LEU A 208 -1.84 -7.76 1.28
C LEU A 208 -2.17 -6.47 2.06
N GLY A 209 -3.39 -5.99 1.88
CA GLY A 209 -3.89 -4.71 2.40
C GLY A 209 -4.86 -4.82 3.57
N LYS A 210 -5.72 -3.82 3.71
CA LYS A 210 -6.68 -3.66 4.81
C LYS A 210 -7.55 -4.91 5.01
N GLY A 211 -7.70 -5.29 6.28
CA GLY A 211 -8.53 -6.43 6.68
C GLY A 211 -7.97 -7.78 6.24
N GLY A 212 -6.67 -7.87 5.93
CA GLY A 212 -6.05 -9.12 5.48
C GLY A 212 -6.62 -9.59 4.13
N ARG A 213 -6.81 -8.71 3.18
CA ARG A 213 -7.32 -8.99 1.83
C ARG A 213 -6.35 -8.48 0.77
N TRP A 214 -6.35 -9.13 -0.38
CA TRP A 214 -5.62 -8.65 -1.54
C TRP A 214 -6.24 -7.37 -2.07
N LYS A 215 -5.42 -6.36 -2.34
CA LYS A 215 -5.78 -5.03 -2.84
C LYS A 215 -4.89 -4.67 -4.01
N ASP A 216 -5.46 -4.02 -5.03
CA ASP A 216 -4.69 -3.51 -6.14
C ASP A 216 -3.82 -2.34 -5.66
N ALA A 217 -2.59 -2.31 -6.14
CA ALA A 217 -1.60 -1.28 -5.82
C ALA A 217 -0.70 -0.99 -7.01
N THR A 218 -0.13 0.21 -7.06
CA THR A 218 0.93 0.57 -8.00
C THR A 218 2.17 0.97 -7.22
N VAL A 219 3.32 0.43 -7.57
CA VAL A 219 4.59 0.79 -6.93
C VAL A 219 5.20 1.98 -7.68
N SER A 220 5.61 3.01 -6.94
CA SER A 220 6.23 4.22 -7.51
C SER A 220 7.49 4.59 -6.75
N SER A 221 8.45 5.22 -7.46
CA SER A 221 9.58 5.91 -6.88
C SER A 221 9.17 7.33 -6.48
N PHE A 222 9.76 7.84 -5.39
CA PHE A 222 9.53 9.18 -4.85
C PHE A 222 10.85 9.94 -4.61
N GLY A 223 11.93 9.51 -5.27
CA GLY A 223 13.26 10.09 -5.32
C GLY A 223 14.09 9.99 -4.07
N HIS A 224 15.15 10.77 -4.04
CA HIS A 224 16.08 10.74 -2.94
C HIS A 224 15.52 11.54 -1.77
N GLN A 225 15.41 10.87 -0.63
CA GLN A 225 14.95 11.47 0.62
C GLN A 225 15.83 11.00 1.76
N LYS A 226 15.86 11.82 2.81
CA LYS A 226 16.57 11.50 4.04
C LYS A 226 15.99 10.25 4.70
N ILE A 227 16.85 9.34 5.11
CA ILE A 227 16.49 8.03 5.61
C ILE A 227 16.61 7.96 7.14
N TYR A 228 15.68 7.27 7.74
CA TYR A 228 15.68 6.80 9.11
C TYR A 228 15.88 5.29 9.15
N GLU A 229 16.73 4.82 10.04
CA GLU A 229 16.87 3.41 10.36
C GLU A 229 15.98 3.02 11.54
N LEU A 230 15.13 2.04 11.29
CA LEU A 230 14.24 1.46 12.27
C LEU A 230 14.72 0.04 12.60
N LYS A 231 15.32 -0.13 13.79
CA LYS A 231 15.72 -1.45 14.27
C LYS A 231 14.58 -2.12 15.02
N LEU A 232 14.26 -3.32 14.60
CA LEU A 232 13.16 -4.13 15.12
C LEU A 232 13.68 -5.40 15.77
N LYS A 233 13.10 -5.77 16.91
CA LYS A 233 13.38 -7.02 17.63
C LYS A 233 12.13 -7.86 17.83
N ARG A 234 12.28 -9.18 17.66
CA ARG A 234 11.27 -10.17 18.01
C ARG A 234 11.91 -11.46 18.47
N TYR A 235 11.80 -11.78 19.75
CA TYR A 235 12.58 -12.84 20.39
C TYR A 235 14.09 -12.64 20.13
N ASN A 236 14.76 -13.62 19.51
CA ASN A 236 16.18 -13.56 19.15
C ASN A 236 16.41 -13.08 17.70
N GLN A 237 15.40 -12.52 17.06
CA GLN A 237 15.50 -12.01 15.70
C GLN A 237 15.60 -10.48 15.73
N GLU A 238 16.47 -9.96 14.88
CA GLU A 238 16.64 -8.52 14.64
C GLU A 238 16.51 -8.26 13.14
N LYS A 239 15.97 -7.10 12.77
CA LYS A 239 16.02 -6.60 11.41
C LYS A 239 16.02 -5.07 11.41
N THR A 240 16.55 -4.50 10.34
CA THR A 240 16.52 -3.06 10.08
C THR A 240 15.60 -2.78 8.90
N ILE A 241 14.79 -1.74 9.01
CA ILE A 241 14.00 -1.19 7.91
C ILE A 241 14.45 0.25 7.73
N ARG A 242 14.67 0.67 6.48
CA ARG A 242 15.06 2.02 6.11
C ARG A 242 13.85 2.72 5.50
N THR A 243 13.48 3.88 6.03
CA THR A 243 12.22 4.55 5.72
C THR A 243 12.35 6.05 5.93
N THR A 244 11.40 6.82 5.40
CA THR A 244 11.36 8.28 5.62
C THR A 244 10.81 8.64 7.01
N ALA A 245 11.11 9.85 7.49
CA ALA A 245 10.72 10.36 8.81
C ALA A 245 9.21 10.30 9.06
N GLU A 246 8.42 10.70 8.05
CA GLU A 246 6.96 10.83 8.11
C GLU A 246 6.23 9.53 7.77
N HIS A 247 6.95 8.44 7.51
CA HIS A 247 6.32 7.17 7.17
C HIS A 247 5.42 6.66 8.29
N GLY A 248 4.17 6.33 7.94
CA GLY A 248 3.14 5.90 8.90
C GLY A 248 3.20 4.41 9.23
N TRP A 249 3.20 4.11 10.53
CA TRP A 249 3.20 2.77 11.09
C TRP A 249 1.99 2.52 11.96
N PHE A 250 1.44 1.31 11.90
CA PHE A 250 0.41 0.89 12.83
C PHE A 250 1.05 0.22 14.05
N VAL A 251 0.91 0.84 15.21
CA VAL A 251 1.43 0.33 16.49
C VAL A 251 0.31 -0.13 17.41
N ARG A 252 0.59 -1.12 18.26
CA ARG A 252 -0.37 -1.69 19.18
C ARG A 252 -0.60 -0.77 20.40
N LYS A 253 -1.83 -0.31 20.62
CA LYS A 253 -2.24 0.52 21.79
C LYS A 253 -3.04 -0.30 22.81
N GLY A 254 -2.98 -1.51 22.96
CA GLY A 254 -3.76 -2.35 23.87
C GLY A 254 -4.01 -3.73 23.24
N ARG A 255 -5.02 -4.45 23.73
CA ARG A 255 -5.23 -5.83 23.29
C ARG A 255 -5.75 -5.91 21.84
N ASP A 256 -6.67 -5.03 21.45
CA ASP A 256 -7.39 -5.07 20.18
C ASP A 256 -7.44 -3.71 19.45
N SER A 257 -6.73 -2.69 19.96
CA SER A 257 -6.64 -1.36 19.36
C SER A 257 -5.25 -1.08 18.79
N GLU A 258 -5.21 -0.30 17.73
CA GLU A 258 -4.00 0.14 17.06
C GLU A 258 -4.00 1.67 16.92
N LEU A 259 -2.82 2.26 17.00
CA LEU A 259 -2.56 3.69 16.83
C LEU A 259 -1.61 3.85 15.64
N GLU A 260 -1.77 4.91 14.89
CA GLU A 260 -0.80 5.29 13.87
C GLU A 260 0.25 6.22 14.46
N LYS A 261 1.53 5.98 14.12
CA LYS A 261 2.68 6.83 14.44
C LYS A 261 3.55 7.00 13.22
N GLN A 262 4.17 8.16 13.07
CA GLN A 262 5.22 8.37 12.09
C GLN A 262 6.54 7.76 12.56
N THR A 263 7.47 7.47 11.63
CA THR A 263 8.78 6.89 11.98
C THR A 263 9.49 7.71 13.06
N LYS A 264 9.53 9.03 12.91
CA LYS A 264 10.17 9.96 13.87
C LYS A 264 9.53 9.95 15.27
N ASP A 265 8.27 9.51 15.39
CA ASP A 265 7.49 9.49 16.63
C ASP A 265 7.48 8.11 17.30
N LEU A 266 8.07 7.10 16.66
CA LEU A 266 8.21 5.76 17.24
C LEU A 266 9.21 5.79 18.39
N ILE A 267 8.91 5.04 19.43
CA ILE A 267 9.76 4.90 20.61
C ILE A 267 10.11 3.43 20.86
N GLU A 268 11.18 3.19 21.59
CA GLU A 268 11.56 1.85 22.03
C GLU A 268 10.39 1.15 22.75
N GLY A 269 10.13 -0.10 22.36
CA GLY A 269 9.04 -0.91 22.91
C GLY A 269 7.71 -0.83 22.16
N ASP A 270 7.51 0.15 21.27
CA ASP A 270 6.35 0.17 20.37
C ASP A 270 6.27 -1.15 19.58
N LYS A 271 5.06 -1.69 19.42
CA LYS A 271 4.85 -2.97 18.72
C LYS A 271 4.16 -2.73 17.39
N ILE A 272 4.85 -3.06 16.29
CA ILE A 272 4.28 -2.95 14.95
C ILE A 272 3.20 -4.01 14.74
N VAL A 273 2.02 -3.58 14.35
CA VAL A 273 0.87 -4.46 14.12
C VAL A 273 1.15 -5.41 12.96
N SER A 274 0.85 -6.68 13.16
CA SER A 274 0.97 -7.69 12.09
C SER A 274 -0.35 -7.82 11.32
N ASN A 275 -0.24 -8.01 10.00
CA ASN A 275 -1.36 -8.25 9.09
C ASN A 275 -1.22 -9.60 8.40
N TYR A 276 -2.29 -10.38 8.38
CA TYR A 276 -2.34 -11.72 7.80
C TYR A 276 -3.56 -11.86 6.90
N LEU A 277 -3.46 -12.67 5.85
CA LEU A 277 -4.59 -12.95 4.98
C LEU A 277 -5.75 -13.56 5.78
N THR A 278 -6.95 -12.99 5.65
CA THR A 278 -8.13 -13.45 6.38
C THR A 278 -8.63 -14.81 5.88
N GLY A 279 -8.99 -15.68 6.82
CA GLY A 279 -9.52 -17.01 6.58
C GLY A 279 -8.42 -18.06 6.38
N ARG A 280 -8.56 -19.19 7.08
CA ARG A 280 -7.71 -20.35 6.85
C ARG A 280 -8.05 -20.94 5.49
N LYS A 281 -7.06 -21.03 4.61
CA LYS A 281 -7.25 -21.59 3.26
C LYS A 281 -7.18 -23.11 3.32
N ASN A 282 -8.28 -23.77 3.01
CA ASN A 282 -8.31 -25.22 2.84
C ASN A 282 -8.19 -25.54 1.35
N TYR A 283 -6.97 -25.76 0.89
CA TYR A 283 -6.74 -26.30 -0.44
C TYR A 283 -6.82 -27.82 -0.38
N LYS A 284 -7.45 -28.44 -1.39
CA LYS A 284 -7.47 -29.89 -1.51
C LYS A 284 -6.04 -30.40 -1.73
N ILE A 285 -5.59 -31.27 -0.83
CA ILE A 285 -4.28 -31.92 -0.95
C ILE A 285 -4.37 -33.08 -1.93
N THR A 286 -3.42 -33.18 -2.85
CA THR A 286 -3.39 -34.21 -3.90
C THR A 286 -2.04 -34.91 -3.94
N SER A 287 -2.03 -36.18 -4.35
CA SER A 287 -0.86 -37.07 -4.20
C SER A 287 0.36 -36.62 -5.03
N ILE A 288 0.18 -36.26 -6.29
CA ILE A 288 1.32 -35.91 -7.17
C ILE A 288 2.16 -34.76 -6.61
N PRO A 289 1.58 -33.59 -6.24
CA PRO A 289 2.38 -32.51 -5.65
C PRO A 289 2.95 -32.87 -4.27
N VAL A 290 2.24 -33.68 -3.46
CA VAL A 290 2.77 -34.19 -2.18
C VAL A 290 4.02 -35.04 -2.41
N MET A 291 3.96 -35.99 -3.33
CA MET A 291 5.14 -36.79 -3.73
C MET A 291 6.28 -35.91 -4.20
N HIS A 292 5.98 -34.90 -5.03
CA HIS A 292 6.97 -33.93 -5.48
C HIS A 292 7.65 -33.25 -4.29
N GLY A 293 6.92 -32.74 -3.32
CA GLY A 293 7.46 -32.10 -2.12
C GLY A 293 8.30 -33.05 -1.25
N LEU A 294 7.81 -34.27 -1.03
CA LEU A 294 8.53 -35.33 -0.29
C LEU A 294 9.86 -35.68 -0.97
N VAL A 295 9.84 -35.90 -2.28
CA VAL A 295 11.04 -36.24 -3.06
C VAL A 295 11.99 -35.04 -3.11
N TYR A 296 11.48 -33.82 -3.22
CA TYR A 296 12.30 -32.61 -3.20
C TYR A 296 13.15 -32.54 -1.92
N GLY A 297 12.56 -32.77 -0.76
CA GLY A 297 13.24 -32.81 0.53
C GLY A 297 14.15 -34.05 0.66
N ASP A 298 13.55 -35.19 0.93
CA ASP A 298 14.26 -36.45 1.30
C ASP A 298 14.75 -37.28 0.11
N GLY A 299 14.34 -36.99 -1.12
CA GLY A 299 14.70 -37.79 -2.29
C GLY A 299 16.10 -37.50 -2.85
N SER A 300 16.52 -38.38 -3.76
CA SER A 300 17.79 -38.25 -4.51
C SER A 300 17.59 -38.60 -5.99
N VAL A 301 18.47 -38.11 -6.86
CA VAL A 301 18.53 -38.51 -8.26
C VAL A 301 19.51 -39.66 -8.38
N SER A 302 19.19 -40.68 -9.18
CA SER A 302 20.13 -41.77 -9.44
C SER A 302 21.39 -41.24 -10.14
N THR A 303 22.56 -41.65 -9.66
CA THR A 303 23.86 -41.26 -10.24
C THR A 303 24.34 -42.22 -11.33
N VAL A 304 23.64 -43.30 -11.57
CA VAL A 304 24.02 -44.29 -12.59
C VAL A 304 23.66 -43.78 -13.98
N ASP A 305 24.66 -43.49 -14.79
CA ASP A 305 24.50 -43.20 -16.20
C ASP A 305 23.95 -44.44 -16.90
N ASN A 306 22.72 -44.37 -17.31
CA ASN A 306 22.15 -45.37 -18.19
C ASN A 306 22.78 -45.20 -19.56
N ALA A 307 23.54 -46.22 -20.04
CA ALA A 307 24.20 -46.29 -21.34
C ALA A 307 23.24 -46.05 -22.56
N ARG A 308 21.96 -45.72 -22.32
CA ARG A 308 20.94 -45.45 -23.35
C ARG A 308 20.44 -44.00 -23.35
N GLY A 309 21.13 -43.07 -22.69
CA GLY A 309 20.80 -41.63 -22.78
C GLY A 309 19.43 -41.22 -22.18
N GLY A 310 18.81 -42.07 -21.36
CA GLY A 310 17.54 -41.75 -20.68
C GLY A 310 17.74 -40.82 -19.49
N ARG A 311 16.79 -39.90 -19.23
CA ARG A 311 16.79 -39.07 -18.05
C ARG A 311 16.74 -39.94 -16.79
N GLN A 312 17.69 -39.72 -15.87
CA GLN A 312 17.78 -40.48 -14.62
C GLN A 312 16.55 -40.20 -13.73
N PRO A 313 15.83 -41.24 -13.24
CA PRO A 313 14.70 -41.05 -12.35
C PRO A 313 15.12 -40.57 -10.96
N SER A 314 14.21 -39.94 -10.26
CA SER A 314 14.36 -39.69 -8.82
C SER A 314 13.88 -40.89 -7.98
N LYS A 315 14.31 -40.93 -6.73
CA LYS A 315 13.91 -41.93 -5.74
C LYS A 315 13.82 -41.31 -4.35
N ILE A 316 13.02 -41.93 -3.49
CA ILE A 316 12.91 -41.58 -2.08
C ILE A 316 12.88 -42.86 -1.23
N THR A 317 13.46 -42.81 -0.03
CA THR A 317 13.31 -43.87 0.97
C THR A 317 12.65 -43.29 2.21
N LEU A 318 11.51 -43.79 2.57
CA LEU A 318 10.77 -43.41 3.78
C LEU A 318 11.27 -44.29 4.94
N CYS A 319 11.84 -43.67 5.95
CA CYS A 319 12.44 -44.36 7.09
C CYS A 319 11.69 -44.09 8.38
N GLY A 320 11.52 -45.10 9.22
CA GLY A 320 10.92 -45.00 10.56
C GLY A 320 9.52 -44.36 10.55
N GLU A 321 9.29 -43.30 11.33
CA GLU A 321 8.00 -42.64 11.42
C GLU A 321 7.49 -42.09 10.06
N LYS A 322 8.38 -41.83 9.09
CA LYS A 322 7.99 -41.35 7.76
C LYS A 322 7.32 -42.42 6.88
N GLU A 323 7.39 -43.70 7.27
CA GLU A 323 6.72 -44.79 6.54
C GLU A 323 5.20 -44.61 6.49
N GLU A 324 4.59 -43.88 7.44
CA GLU A 324 3.17 -43.51 7.37
C GLU A 324 2.80 -42.74 6.09
N LEU A 325 3.77 -42.07 5.45
CA LEU A 325 3.59 -41.29 4.21
C LEU A 325 3.50 -42.15 2.95
N LYS A 326 3.68 -43.48 3.05
CA LYS A 326 3.57 -44.41 1.91
C LYS A 326 2.25 -44.31 1.17
N THR A 327 1.17 -43.98 1.86
CA THR A 327 -0.17 -43.83 1.29
C THR A 327 -0.24 -42.76 0.19
N TRP A 328 0.67 -41.81 0.17
CA TRP A 328 0.75 -40.80 -0.88
C TRP A 328 1.36 -41.33 -2.19
N PHE A 329 2.03 -42.52 -2.14
CA PHE A 329 2.63 -43.19 -3.30
C PHE A 329 1.78 -44.35 -3.82
N GLU A 330 0.47 -44.34 -3.56
CA GLU A 330 -0.43 -45.35 -4.06
C GLU A 330 -0.35 -45.45 -5.60
N GLY A 331 -0.16 -46.67 -6.09
CA GLY A 331 0.03 -46.95 -7.52
C GLY A 331 1.48 -46.94 -8.01
N TYR A 332 2.45 -46.70 -7.13
CA TYR A 332 3.87 -46.86 -7.41
C TYR A 332 4.43 -48.10 -6.75
N ASP A 333 5.32 -48.81 -7.47
CA ASP A 333 6.02 -49.98 -6.92
C ASP A 333 7.07 -49.51 -5.89
N TYR A 334 7.20 -50.31 -4.85
CA TYR A 334 8.20 -50.05 -3.80
C TYR A 334 9.02 -51.32 -3.50
N SER A 335 10.15 -51.13 -2.86
CA SER A 335 10.99 -52.20 -2.29
C SER A 335 11.23 -51.91 -0.83
N ASP A 336 11.12 -52.98 -0.01
CA ASP A 336 11.61 -52.93 1.37
C ASP A 336 13.12 -52.93 1.38
N VAL A 337 13.70 -52.04 2.15
CA VAL A 337 15.16 -51.97 2.37
C VAL A 337 15.39 -52.41 3.81
N ASP A 338 15.86 -53.66 3.97
CA ASP A 338 16.01 -54.31 5.27
C ASP A 338 16.67 -53.41 6.33
N GLY A 339 15.95 -53.17 7.43
CA GLY A 339 16.39 -52.34 8.54
C GLY A 339 16.47 -50.83 8.29
N VAL A 340 16.04 -50.35 7.11
CA VAL A 340 16.11 -48.94 6.73
C VAL A 340 14.70 -48.36 6.51
N GLY A 341 13.84 -49.00 5.68
CA GLY A 341 12.52 -48.53 5.38
C GLY A 341 12.02 -48.87 3.98
N ILE A 342 11.05 -48.13 3.50
CA ILE A 342 10.37 -48.35 2.22
C ILE A 342 10.90 -47.39 1.15
N SER A 343 11.41 -47.95 0.04
CA SER A 343 12.00 -47.18 -1.05
C SER A 343 11.09 -47.17 -2.31
N PHE A 344 10.80 -45.99 -2.83
CA PHE A 344 10.12 -45.75 -4.09
C PHE A 344 11.14 -45.26 -5.12
N GLY A 345 11.22 -45.95 -6.26
CA GLY A 345 12.07 -45.57 -7.39
C GLY A 345 11.27 -45.16 -8.61
N MET A 346 11.98 -44.88 -9.69
CA MET A 346 11.39 -44.55 -11.01
C MET A 346 10.42 -43.35 -10.97
N LEU A 347 10.60 -42.44 -10.00
CA LEU A 347 9.83 -41.23 -9.89
C LEU A 347 10.32 -40.15 -10.88
N PRO A 348 9.47 -39.19 -11.28
CA PRO A 348 9.87 -38.10 -12.17
C PRO A 348 11.11 -37.35 -11.65
N ARG A 349 12.10 -37.13 -12.53
CA ARG A 349 13.31 -36.38 -12.18
C ARG A 349 12.97 -34.95 -11.72
N THR A 350 11.97 -34.33 -12.34
CA THR A 350 11.46 -32.98 -12.01
C THR A 350 11.02 -32.85 -10.55
N PHE A 351 10.79 -33.97 -9.84
CA PHE A 351 10.50 -33.94 -8.41
C PHE A 351 11.71 -33.48 -7.53
N LYS A 352 12.89 -33.38 -8.09
CA LYS A 352 14.07 -32.75 -7.46
C LYS A 352 14.30 -31.31 -7.88
N GLU A 353 13.37 -30.72 -8.61
CA GLU A 353 13.37 -29.31 -9.01
C GLU A 353 12.26 -28.57 -8.24
N LEU A 354 12.40 -27.27 -8.07
CA LEU A 354 11.32 -26.45 -7.51
C LEU A 354 10.16 -26.36 -8.53
N PRO A 355 8.89 -26.44 -8.12
CA PRO A 355 7.79 -26.16 -9.02
C PRO A 355 7.82 -24.69 -9.47
N ILE A 356 7.17 -24.36 -10.56
CA ILE A 356 7.02 -22.95 -10.97
C ILE A 356 5.96 -22.27 -10.09
N LEU A 357 6.11 -20.97 -9.84
CA LEU A 357 5.20 -20.23 -8.94
C LEU A 357 3.80 -20.03 -9.53
N GLU A 358 3.65 -20.15 -10.85
CA GLU A 358 2.40 -20.06 -11.60
C GLU A 358 1.53 -21.33 -11.49
N GLU A 359 2.02 -22.38 -10.84
CA GLU A 359 1.23 -23.56 -10.55
C GLU A 359 -0.01 -23.20 -9.73
N SER A 360 -1.04 -24.05 -9.83
CA SER A 360 -2.26 -23.83 -9.05
C SER A 360 -1.98 -23.77 -7.54
N LYS A 361 -2.72 -22.93 -6.81
CA LYS A 361 -2.57 -22.82 -5.34
C LYS A 361 -2.74 -24.18 -4.64
N ALA A 362 -3.58 -25.07 -5.17
CA ALA A 362 -3.73 -26.41 -4.64
C ALA A 362 -2.47 -27.27 -4.86
N TYR A 363 -1.79 -27.09 -6.00
CA TYR A 363 -0.51 -27.75 -6.27
C TYR A 363 0.57 -27.25 -5.30
N LEU A 364 0.77 -25.94 -5.24
CA LEU A 364 1.79 -25.32 -4.37
C LEU A 364 1.55 -25.66 -2.89
N TYR A 365 0.29 -25.66 -2.44
CA TYR A 365 -0.06 -26.05 -1.07
C TYR A 365 0.29 -27.51 -0.76
N SER A 366 -0.07 -28.42 -1.68
CA SER A 366 0.21 -29.86 -1.54
C SER A 366 1.71 -30.13 -1.59
N TRP A 367 2.44 -29.44 -2.48
CA TRP A 367 3.89 -29.52 -2.58
C TRP A 367 4.57 -29.04 -1.29
N LEU A 368 4.14 -27.89 -0.76
CA LEU A 368 4.68 -27.35 0.48
C LEU A 368 4.40 -28.28 1.67
N ALA A 369 3.21 -28.88 1.74
CA ALA A 369 2.87 -29.86 2.77
C ALA A 369 3.77 -31.11 2.70
N GLY A 370 4.06 -31.60 1.48
CA GLY A 370 5.00 -32.69 1.23
C GLY A 370 6.42 -32.33 1.62
N TYR A 371 6.91 -31.17 1.19
CA TYR A 371 8.25 -30.68 1.54
C TYR A 371 8.39 -30.47 3.06
N PHE A 372 7.36 -29.93 3.70
CA PHE A 372 7.32 -29.80 5.16
C PHE A 372 7.31 -31.16 5.88
N ALA A 373 6.65 -32.17 5.33
CA ALA A 373 6.65 -33.51 5.90
C ALA A 373 8.04 -34.18 5.82
N ALA A 374 8.85 -33.83 4.81
CA ALA A 374 10.23 -34.28 4.66
C ALA A 374 11.16 -33.55 5.65
N ASP A 375 11.27 -32.23 5.57
CA ASP A 375 12.31 -31.42 6.23
C ASP A 375 11.77 -30.50 7.34
N GLY A 376 10.46 -30.52 7.58
CA GLY A 376 9.83 -29.69 8.59
C GLY A 376 9.84 -30.30 9.98
N SER A 377 9.70 -29.45 10.98
CA SER A 377 9.50 -29.82 12.37
C SER A 377 8.44 -28.97 13.04
N VAL A 378 7.69 -29.57 13.95
CA VAL A 378 6.72 -28.89 14.81
C VAL A 378 7.17 -29.09 16.25
N SER A 379 7.26 -28.02 16.99
CA SER A 379 7.55 -28.04 18.42
C SER A 379 6.47 -27.29 19.19
N ASN A 380 6.57 -27.23 20.51
CA ASN A 380 5.64 -26.46 21.34
C ASN A 380 5.61 -24.96 21.05
N THR A 381 6.62 -24.44 20.36
CA THR A 381 6.79 -22.99 20.14
C THR A 381 6.90 -22.60 18.68
N GLU A 382 7.33 -23.50 17.79
CA GLU A 382 7.68 -23.17 16.41
C GLU A 382 7.26 -24.25 15.41
N ILE A 383 6.91 -23.83 14.21
CA ILE A 383 6.68 -24.65 13.02
C ILE A 383 7.78 -24.26 12.05
N THR A 384 8.81 -25.08 11.94
CA THR A 384 10.05 -24.73 11.26
C THR A 384 10.28 -25.61 10.04
N LEU A 385 10.62 -25.00 8.92
CA LEU A 385 11.16 -25.69 7.75
C LEU A 385 12.63 -25.30 7.60
N SER A 386 13.50 -26.30 7.42
CA SER A 386 14.94 -26.10 7.33
C SER A 386 15.49 -26.55 5.98
N SER A 387 16.56 -25.91 5.52
CA SER A 387 17.27 -26.27 4.30
C SER A 387 18.75 -25.89 4.40
N SER A 388 19.61 -26.65 3.72
CA SER A 388 21.02 -26.29 3.53
C SER A 388 21.24 -25.15 2.52
N LYS A 389 20.19 -24.73 1.81
CA LYS A 389 20.24 -23.66 0.81
C LYS A 389 19.24 -22.58 1.15
N LYS A 390 19.71 -21.35 1.26
CA LYS A 390 18.89 -20.18 1.58
C LYS A 390 17.83 -19.93 0.51
N GLU A 391 18.20 -20.13 -0.76
CA GLU A 391 17.33 -19.91 -1.93
C GLU A 391 16.08 -20.79 -1.89
N ASN A 392 16.18 -22.01 -1.33
CA ASN A 392 15.02 -22.88 -1.16
C ASN A 392 13.99 -22.27 -0.21
N LEU A 393 14.45 -21.63 0.86
CA LEU A 393 13.55 -21.00 1.84
C LEU A 393 13.02 -19.65 1.33
N GLU A 394 13.77 -18.92 0.53
CA GLU A 394 13.27 -17.73 -0.17
C GLU A 394 12.15 -18.12 -1.14
N TYR A 395 12.32 -19.20 -1.89
CA TYR A 395 11.25 -19.77 -2.72
C TYR A 395 10.02 -20.18 -1.86
N VAL A 396 10.25 -20.84 -0.73
CA VAL A 396 9.15 -21.20 0.20
C VAL A 396 8.42 -19.96 0.71
N LYS A 397 9.11 -18.85 0.99
CA LYS A 397 8.45 -17.58 1.37
C LYS A 397 7.56 -17.04 0.25
N ASN A 398 7.96 -17.15 -1.01
CA ASN A 398 7.12 -16.78 -2.15
C ASN A 398 5.88 -17.67 -2.23
N VAL A 399 6.03 -18.99 -2.13
CA VAL A 399 4.89 -19.92 -2.09
C VAL A 399 3.96 -19.60 -0.92
N CYS A 400 4.50 -19.33 0.25
CA CYS A 400 3.72 -18.94 1.44
C CYS A 400 2.94 -17.65 1.21
N ALA A 401 3.55 -16.62 0.60
CA ALA A 401 2.88 -15.37 0.26
C ALA A 401 1.69 -15.62 -0.69
N ILE A 402 1.89 -16.37 -1.77
CA ILE A 402 0.85 -16.76 -2.73
C ILE A 402 -0.32 -17.49 -2.05
N LEU A 403 0.00 -18.37 -1.09
CA LEU A 403 -0.98 -19.17 -0.34
C LEU A 403 -1.62 -18.41 0.83
N GLY A 404 -1.07 -17.25 1.20
CA GLY A 404 -1.49 -16.49 2.38
C GLY A 404 -1.05 -17.10 3.71
N ILE A 405 0.02 -17.89 3.71
CA ILE A 405 0.67 -18.44 4.89
C ILE A 405 1.70 -17.42 5.39
N GLY A 406 1.58 -16.98 6.64
CA GLY A 406 2.56 -16.08 7.26
C GLY A 406 3.89 -16.78 7.49
N THR A 407 4.99 -16.05 7.28
CA THR A 407 6.35 -16.53 7.55
C THR A 407 7.11 -15.54 8.41
N ASN A 408 8.19 -16.00 9.04
CA ASN A 408 9.18 -15.18 9.70
C ASN A 408 10.42 -15.00 8.82
N SER A 409 11.37 -14.17 9.25
CA SER A 409 12.66 -14.02 8.60
C SER A 409 13.43 -15.35 8.60
N ILE A 410 14.21 -15.58 7.55
CA ILE A 410 15.10 -16.75 7.48
C ILE A 410 16.22 -16.58 8.51
N ARG A 411 16.41 -17.60 9.33
CA ARG A 411 17.51 -17.70 10.31
C ARG A 411 18.62 -18.57 9.73
N VAL A 412 19.84 -18.29 10.12
CA VAL A 412 21.02 -19.11 9.82
C VAL A 412 21.63 -19.61 11.13
N GLU A 413 21.96 -20.88 11.17
CA GLU A 413 22.70 -21.51 12.26
C GLU A 413 23.89 -22.23 11.67
N SER A 414 25.12 -21.89 12.11
CA SER A 414 26.29 -22.67 11.78
C SER A 414 26.31 -23.95 12.61
N ARG A 415 26.46 -25.10 11.95
CA ARG A 415 26.55 -26.42 12.58
C ARG A 415 27.84 -27.14 12.15
N CYS A 416 28.47 -27.79 13.07
CA CYS A 416 29.50 -28.77 12.73
C CYS A 416 28.86 -29.97 12.04
N GLY A 417 29.14 -30.12 10.74
CA GLY A 417 28.69 -31.26 9.92
C GLY A 417 29.54 -32.52 10.18
N PHE A 418 29.21 -33.60 9.47
CA PHE A 418 30.00 -34.84 9.46
C PHE A 418 31.40 -34.51 8.92
N ASN A 419 32.45 -34.81 9.67
CA ASN A 419 33.85 -34.48 9.40
C ASN A 419 34.33 -33.08 9.82
N ASP A 420 33.76 -32.47 10.85
CA ASP A 420 34.17 -31.16 11.43
C ASP A 420 34.16 -29.97 10.46
N TYR A 421 33.44 -30.07 9.33
CA TYR A 421 33.18 -28.92 8.47
C TYR A 421 32.00 -28.10 9.00
N GLU A 422 32.21 -26.80 9.20
CA GLU A 422 31.12 -25.88 9.48
C GLU A 422 30.23 -25.76 8.24
N THR A 423 28.94 -26.00 8.44
CA THR A 423 27.90 -25.85 7.41
C THR A 423 26.75 -25.00 7.94
N ASP A 424 26.30 -24.10 7.12
CA ASP A 424 25.13 -23.30 7.45
C ASP A 424 23.85 -24.11 7.25
N LEU A 425 22.98 -24.08 8.25
CA LEU A 425 21.60 -24.51 8.15
C LEU A 425 20.68 -23.30 8.19
N PHE A 426 19.90 -23.12 7.15
CA PHE A 426 18.87 -22.07 7.07
C PHE A 426 17.55 -22.63 7.57
N SER A 427 16.76 -21.79 8.24
CA SER A 427 15.43 -22.16 8.74
C SER A 427 14.44 -21.00 8.61
N VAL A 428 13.18 -21.31 8.30
CA VAL A 428 12.06 -20.38 8.26
C VAL A 428 10.92 -20.91 9.12
N ASN A 429 10.33 -20.06 9.95
CA ASN A 429 9.15 -20.42 10.72
C ASN A 429 7.88 -20.04 9.96
N LEU A 430 6.96 -20.99 9.86
CA LEU A 430 5.61 -20.77 9.37
C LEU A 430 4.71 -20.32 10.53
N VAL A 431 3.87 -19.33 10.27
CA VAL A 431 2.95 -18.79 11.27
C VAL A 431 1.75 -19.71 11.43
N GLY A 432 1.69 -20.47 12.51
CA GLY A 432 0.66 -21.47 12.78
C GLY A 432 -0.76 -20.94 12.76
N TYR A 433 -0.97 -19.66 13.13
CA TYR A 433 -2.25 -18.98 13.04
C TYR A 433 -2.86 -18.99 11.62
N THR A 434 -2.02 -19.05 10.57
CA THR A 434 -2.41 -19.06 9.15
C THR A 434 -2.53 -20.46 8.56
N LEU A 435 -2.17 -21.50 9.32
CA LEU A 435 -2.22 -22.90 8.92
C LEU A 435 -3.45 -23.61 9.50
N ASN A 436 -3.80 -24.74 8.90
CA ASN A 436 -4.77 -25.67 9.44
C ASN A 436 -4.13 -27.05 9.66
N GLU A 437 -4.81 -27.93 10.38
CA GLU A 437 -4.34 -29.27 10.73
C GLU A 437 -4.06 -30.15 9.49
N GLN A 438 -4.82 -29.98 8.42
CA GLN A 438 -4.68 -30.78 7.19
C GLN A 438 -3.35 -30.54 6.46
N PHE A 439 -2.71 -29.39 6.70
CA PHE A 439 -1.36 -29.11 6.17
C PHE A 439 -0.33 -30.15 6.61
N PHE A 440 -0.48 -30.68 7.82
CA PHE A 440 0.51 -31.57 8.41
C PHE A 440 0.22 -33.02 8.03
N LEU A 441 1.04 -33.60 7.17
CA LEU A 441 0.84 -34.95 6.65
C LEU A 441 1.28 -36.01 7.67
N ARG A 442 2.26 -35.70 8.54
CA ARG A 442 2.75 -36.61 9.60
C ARG A 442 1.87 -36.50 10.84
N SER A 443 1.51 -37.66 11.41
CA SER A 443 0.69 -37.78 12.63
C SER A 443 1.32 -37.00 13.80
N LYS A 444 2.62 -37.14 14.02
CA LYS A 444 3.38 -36.43 15.06
C LYS A 444 3.27 -34.90 14.92
N HIS A 445 3.40 -34.36 13.70
CA HIS A 445 3.26 -32.93 13.47
C HIS A 445 1.85 -32.43 13.77
N ARG A 446 0.84 -33.22 13.44
CA ARG A 446 -0.58 -32.94 13.67
C ARG A 446 -0.90 -32.86 15.16
N GLU A 447 -0.43 -33.87 15.93
CA GLU A 447 -0.62 -33.92 17.38
C GLU A 447 0.03 -32.71 18.08
N GLN A 448 1.27 -32.36 17.69
CA GLN A 448 1.98 -31.21 18.24
C GLN A 448 1.31 -29.89 17.87
N PHE A 449 0.78 -29.77 16.64
CA PHE A 449 0.08 -28.57 16.18
C PHE A 449 -1.21 -28.32 16.94
N ASN A 450 -2.03 -29.33 17.18
CA ASN A 450 -3.33 -29.21 17.87
C ASN A 450 -3.24 -28.68 19.30
N ALA A 451 -2.12 -28.91 19.97
CA ALA A 451 -1.94 -28.50 21.36
C ALA A 451 -1.60 -27.02 21.56
N THR A 452 -1.15 -26.26 20.54
CA THR A 452 -0.36 -25.05 20.80
C THR A 452 -0.71 -23.80 19.96
N TYR A 453 -1.37 -23.90 18.81
CA TYR A 453 -1.27 -22.86 17.75
C TYR A 453 -2.50 -22.01 17.44
N SER A 454 -3.38 -21.76 18.41
CA SER A 454 -4.51 -20.83 18.22
C SER A 454 -4.16 -19.34 18.46
N LYS A 455 -2.95 -19.02 18.87
CA LYS A 455 -2.56 -17.64 19.26
C LYS A 455 -1.87 -16.90 18.13
N ARG A 456 -2.22 -15.58 17.97
CA ARG A 456 -1.44 -14.67 17.14
C ARG A 456 0.02 -14.67 17.56
N PRO A 457 0.99 -14.66 16.61
CA PRO A 457 2.40 -14.56 16.94
C PRO A 457 2.71 -13.22 17.59
N ALA A 458 3.82 -13.14 18.31
CA ALA A 458 4.32 -11.90 18.87
C ALA A 458 4.63 -10.90 17.74
N GLU A 459 4.26 -9.65 17.97
CA GLU A 459 4.54 -8.55 17.06
C GLU A 459 6.00 -8.10 17.20
N TRP A 460 6.55 -7.52 16.12
CA TRP A 460 7.84 -6.89 16.14
C TRP A 460 7.82 -5.65 17.06
N LYS A 461 8.85 -5.51 17.90
CA LYS A 461 9.02 -4.34 18.75
C LYS A 461 10.10 -3.42 18.18
N ILE A 462 9.89 -2.13 18.31
CA ILE A 462 10.92 -1.13 18.07
C ILE A 462 12.02 -1.31 19.11
N ASP A 463 13.25 -1.48 18.66
CA ASP A 463 14.45 -1.47 19.48
C ASP A 463 15.10 -0.08 19.50
N SER A 464 15.24 0.53 18.31
CA SER A 464 15.72 1.90 18.18
C SER A 464 15.24 2.53 16.87
N VAL A 465 15.18 3.84 16.87
CA VAL A 465 14.93 4.70 15.70
C VAL A 465 16.09 5.69 15.64
N SER A 466 16.74 5.79 14.50
CA SER A 466 17.84 6.74 14.31
C SER A 466 17.74 7.42 12.96
N GLU A 467 17.91 8.72 12.97
CA GLU A 467 18.11 9.50 11.76
C GLU A 467 19.51 9.20 11.20
N THR A 468 19.63 9.04 9.89
CA THR A 468 20.91 8.85 9.21
C THR A 468 21.32 10.08 8.44
N GLU A 469 22.59 10.14 8.04
CA GLU A 469 23.07 11.18 7.10
C GLU A 469 22.80 10.79 5.63
N ASP A 470 22.26 9.59 5.39
CA ASP A 470 22.05 9.03 4.05
C ASP A 470 20.79 9.61 3.41
N GLU A 471 20.90 9.95 2.14
CA GLU A 471 19.77 10.19 1.24
C GLU A 471 19.72 9.05 0.21
N GLU A 472 18.57 8.39 0.10
CA GLU A 472 18.35 7.29 -0.83
C GLU A 472 17.11 7.52 -1.67
N GLU A 473 17.10 6.91 -2.85
CA GLU A 473 15.87 6.80 -3.63
C GLU A 473 14.85 5.93 -2.86
N VAL A 474 13.65 6.46 -2.68
CA VAL A 474 12.61 5.86 -1.86
C VAL A 474 11.38 5.47 -2.66
N TYR A 475 10.66 4.46 -2.19
CA TYR A 475 9.59 3.80 -2.92
C TYR A 475 8.40 3.52 -2.03
N CYS A 476 7.20 3.47 -2.63
CA CYS A 476 5.98 3.08 -1.92
C CYS A 476 5.02 2.34 -2.85
N ALA A 477 4.28 1.37 -2.30
CA ALA A 477 3.14 0.78 -2.97
C ALA A 477 1.88 1.62 -2.68
N TYR A 478 1.38 2.32 -3.68
CA TYR A 478 0.12 3.08 -3.58
C TYR A 478 -1.08 2.14 -3.64
N VAL A 479 -1.86 2.08 -2.57
CA VAL A 479 -3.05 1.24 -2.43
C VAL A 479 -4.29 2.13 -2.31
N PRO A 480 -5.11 2.28 -3.36
CA PRO A 480 -6.27 3.17 -3.36
C PRO A 480 -7.33 2.79 -2.32
N ASP A 481 -7.51 1.49 -2.07
CA ASP A 481 -8.50 0.97 -1.13
C ASP A 481 -7.85 0.60 0.20
N GLY A 482 -7.97 1.49 1.17
CA GLY A 482 -7.56 1.28 2.56
C GLY A 482 -6.18 1.79 2.92
N HIS A 483 -5.42 2.38 1.98
CA HIS A 483 -4.16 3.10 2.19
C HIS A 483 -3.15 2.40 3.10
N GLN A 484 -3.03 1.08 2.97
CA GLN A 484 -2.10 0.26 3.74
C GLN A 484 -1.70 -0.99 2.98
N PHE A 485 -0.49 -1.43 3.19
CA PHE A 485 0.02 -2.70 2.67
C PHE A 485 0.87 -3.42 3.72
N THR A 486 1.40 -4.56 3.36
CA THR A 486 2.09 -5.44 4.30
C THR A 486 3.48 -5.74 3.78
N LEU A 487 4.48 -5.42 4.60
CA LEU A 487 5.87 -5.78 4.33
C LEU A 487 6.11 -7.27 4.56
N GLU A 488 7.25 -7.76 4.08
CA GLU A 488 7.76 -9.09 4.43
C GLU A 488 7.75 -9.29 5.95
N ASP A 489 7.49 -10.51 6.43
CA ASP A 489 7.29 -10.84 7.84
C ASP A 489 6.03 -10.22 8.47
N ASN A 490 5.07 -9.84 7.61
CA ASN A 490 3.71 -9.44 7.97
C ASN A 490 3.58 -8.12 8.76
N GLN A 491 4.53 -7.19 8.67
CA GLN A 491 4.34 -5.86 9.25
C GLN A 491 3.36 -5.04 8.41
N LYS A 492 2.38 -4.48 9.10
CA LYS A 492 1.39 -3.57 8.52
C LYS A 492 1.94 -2.16 8.47
N THR A 493 1.86 -1.54 7.30
CA THR A 493 2.32 -0.18 7.07
C THR A 493 1.32 0.62 6.24
N ARG A 494 1.50 1.93 6.20
CA ARG A 494 0.63 2.88 5.51
C ARG A 494 1.17 3.27 4.14
N ASN A 495 0.29 3.85 3.30
CA ASN A 495 0.64 4.64 2.13
C ASN A 495 -0.11 5.99 2.13
N CYS A 496 0.19 6.84 1.20
CA CYS A 496 -0.07 8.27 1.17
C CYS A 496 -1.48 8.76 0.78
N GLY A 497 -1.89 10.05 1.10
CA GLY A 497 -3.12 10.74 0.66
C GLY A 497 -3.19 12.23 1.00
N GLY A 498 -3.84 13.08 0.17
CA GLY A 498 -4.03 14.53 0.30
C GLY A 498 -5.51 15.01 0.37
N PHE A 499 -5.79 16.33 0.58
CA PHE A 499 -7.11 16.89 0.96
C PHE A 499 -8.17 16.93 -0.15
N CYS A 500 -9.41 16.47 0.17
CA CYS A 500 -10.62 16.65 -0.65
C CYS A 500 -11.88 16.32 0.19
N VAL A 501 -13.08 16.82 -0.18
CA VAL A 501 -14.37 16.34 0.37
C VAL A 501 -14.59 14.83 0.14
N ARG A 502 -13.81 14.23 -0.75
CA ARG A 502 -13.69 12.79 -0.90
C ARG A 502 -12.73 12.16 0.13
N ALA A 503 -12.06 12.98 0.94
CA ALA A 503 -11.15 12.52 1.99
C ALA A 503 -11.90 11.79 3.10
N GLY A 504 -11.21 10.87 3.76
CA GLY A 504 -11.77 10.05 4.82
C GLY A 504 -11.45 10.56 6.23
N GLN A 505 -11.80 9.75 7.22
CA GLN A 505 -11.70 10.09 8.64
C GLN A 505 -10.29 10.46 9.08
N GLY A 506 -9.26 9.73 8.62
CA GLY A 506 -7.86 9.98 8.98
C GLY A 506 -7.36 11.32 8.48
N HIS A 507 -7.78 11.74 7.30
CA HIS A 507 -7.45 13.05 6.76
C HIS A 507 -8.07 14.19 7.59
N PHE A 508 -9.36 14.08 7.93
CA PHE A 508 -10.02 15.10 8.75
C PHE A 508 -9.50 15.11 10.19
N ALA A 509 -9.00 13.98 10.71
CA ALA A 509 -8.30 13.95 11.99
C ALA A 509 -6.99 14.75 11.93
N ASN A 510 -6.19 14.57 10.88
CA ASN A 510 -4.98 15.37 10.65
C ASN A 510 -5.31 16.86 10.43
N LEU A 511 -6.40 17.16 9.70
CA LEU A 511 -6.85 18.54 9.51
C LEU A 511 -7.19 19.21 10.85
N LEU A 512 -7.86 18.49 11.77
CA LEU A 512 -8.17 19.00 13.10
C LEU A 512 -6.89 19.31 13.88
N GLU A 513 -5.89 18.46 13.80
CA GLU A 513 -4.60 18.62 14.48
C GLU A 513 -3.79 19.78 13.92
N GLN A 514 -3.61 19.83 12.60
CA GLN A 514 -2.72 20.79 11.93
C GLN A 514 -3.39 22.14 11.65
N ARG A 515 -4.69 22.15 11.37
CA ARG A 515 -5.49 23.32 10.99
C ARG A 515 -6.84 23.36 11.72
N PRO A 516 -6.88 23.45 13.06
CA PRO A 516 -8.12 23.32 13.85
C PRO A 516 -9.20 24.37 13.49
N LYS A 517 -8.80 25.58 13.10
CA LYS A 517 -9.73 26.62 12.67
C LYS A 517 -10.42 26.27 11.35
N LEU A 518 -9.66 25.75 10.38
CA LEU A 518 -10.19 25.31 9.10
C LEU A 518 -11.11 24.09 9.28
N PHE A 519 -10.74 23.15 10.15
CA PHE A 519 -11.61 22.01 10.48
C PHE A 519 -12.95 22.49 11.06
N ARG A 520 -12.94 23.44 12.01
CA ARG A 520 -14.16 23.96 12.63
C ARG A 520 -15.05 24.69 11.61
N TYR A 521 -14.49 25.45 10.69
CA TYR A 521 -15.22 26.02 9.58
C TYR A 521 -16.00 24.94 8.80
N HIS A 522 -15.33 23.85 8.42
CA HIS A 522 -15.99 22.76 7.70
C HIS A 522 -17.02 22.00 8.57
N GLU A 523 -16.77 21.84 9.86
CA GLU A 523 -17.73 21.26 10.81
C GLU A 523 -19.02 22.10 10.90
N GLU A 524 -18.89 23.40 10.99
CA GLU A 524 -20.03 24.34 11.09
C GLU A 524 -20.81 24.35 9.77
N ARG A 525 -20.13 24.43 8.63
CA ARG A 525 -20.77 24.35 7.31
C ARG A 525 -21.49 23.02 7.07
N GLU A 526 -20.93 21.90 7.53
CA GLU A 526 -21.62 20.61 7.49
C GLU A 526 -22.90 20.63 8.31
N GLN A 527 -22.89 21.25 9.48
CA GLN A 527 -24.06 21.35 10.33
C GLN A 527 -25.14 22.26 9.69
N GLU A 528 -24.76 23.40 9.15
CA GLU A 528 -25.68 24.32 8.45
C GLU A 528 -26.42 23.64 7.27
N ILE A 529 -25.70 22.90 6.43
CA ILE A 529 -26.31 22.20 5.30
C ILE A 529 -27.23 21.06 5.76
N ARG A 530 -26.91 20.38 6.86
CA ARG A 530 -27.79 19.37 7.49
C ARG A 530 -29.13 19.97 7.92
N GLU A 531 -29.08 21.13 8.58
CA GLU A 531 -30.26 21.88 9.00
C GLU A 531 -31.04 22.40 7.80
N TYR A 532 -30.37 22.98 6.80
CA TYR A 532 -30.98 23.48 5.57
C TYR A 532 -31.71 22.38 4.78
N LEU A 533 -31.12 21.18 4.70
CA LEU A 533 -31.73 20.06 3.97
C LEU A 533 -32.77 19.29 4.78
N ASP A 534 -32.81 19.48 6.09
CA ASP A 534 -33.59 18.68 7.03
C ASP A 534 -33.34 17.16 6.80
N LYS A 535 -32.06 16.79 6.65
CA LYS A 535 -31.65 15.42 6.34
C LYS A 535 -30.42 15.00 7.13
N ASP A 536 -30.40 13.73 7.53
CA ASP A 536 -29.21 13.12 8.08
C ASP A 536 -28.17 12.82 7.00
N VAL A 537 -27.37 13.83 6.63
CA VAL A 537 -26.26 13.75 5.64
C VAL A 537 -24.93 14.01 6.33
N SER A 538 -23.82 13.52 5.80
CA SER A 538 -22.47 13.78 6.31
C SER A 538 -21.42 13.60 5.22
N ILE A 539 -20.31 14.32 5.33
CA ILE A 539 -19.14 14.14 4.47
C ILE A 539 -18.57 12.74 4.69
N LEU A 540 -18.41 12.35 5.93
CA LEU A 540 -17.80 11.07 6.32
C LEU A 540 -18.85 9.97 6.53
N LYS A 541 -18.36 8.74 6.45
CA LYS A 541 -19.14 7.53 6.77
C LYS A 541 -18.25 6.55 7.53
N ARG A 542 -18.90 5.69 8.28
CA ARG A 542 -18.28 4.58 8.99
C ARG A 542 -19.00 3.28 8.64
N GLN A 543 -18.27 2.25 8.34
CA GLN A 543 -18.84 0.93 8.08
C GLN A 543 -18.59 0.01 9.28
N ARG A 544 -19.65 -0.57 9.86
CA ARG A 544 -19.57 -1.58 10.91
C ARG A 544 -20.41 -2.79 10.53
N LYS A 545 -19.82 -3.98 10.59
CA LYS A 545 -20.51 -5.25 10.27
C LYS A 545 -21.35 -5.21 8.98
N GLY A 546 -20.84 -4.53 7.94
CA GLY A 546 -21.54 -4.38 6.67
C GLY A 546 -22.58 -3.26 6.61
N VAL A 547 -22.89 -2.60 7.73
CA VAL A 547 -23.82 -1.47 7.80
C VAL A 547 -23.05 -0.16 7.73
N ILE A 548 -23.50 0.76 6.88
CA ILE A 548 -22.91 2.10 6.71
C ILE A 548 -23.64 3.07 7.64
N TYR A 549 -22.88 3.73 8.51
CA TYR A 549 -23.34 4.79 9.39
C TYR A 549 -22.76 6.12 8.91
N ARG A 550 -23.54 7.18 9.03
CA ARG A 550 -23.08 8.55 8.81
C ARG A 550 -22.20 8.97 9.98
N LEU A 551 -21.16 9.74 9.68
CA LEU A 551 -20.25 10.30 10.70
C LEU A 551 -20.07 11.77 10.36
N THR A 552 -20.54 12.67 11.23
CA THR A 552 -20.33 14.09 11.05
C THR A 552 -18.94 14.52 11.53
N LEU A 553 -18.43 15.64 11.01
CA LEU A 553 -17.16 16.21 11.47
C LEU A 553 -17.20 16.55 12.97
N ARG A 554 -18.36 17.01 13.48
CA ARG A 554 -18.56 17.21 14.92
C ARG A 554 -18.39 15.93 15.72
N GLN A 555 -19.01 14.84 15.31
CA GLN A 555 -18.86 13.54 15.97
C GLN A 555 -17.42 13.05 15.91
N LEU A 556 -16.74 13.22 14.79
CA LEU A 556 -15.32 12.88 14.66
C LEU A 556 -14.47 13.67 15.66
N ARG A 557 -14.65 14.98 15.75
CA ARG A 557 -13.93 15.83 16.71
C ARG A 557 -14.19 15.43 18.16
N GLU A 558 -15.47 15.25 18.54
CA GLU A 558 -15.84 14.84 19.91
C GLU A 558 -15.24 13.47 20.28
N GLU A 559 -15.15 12.54 19.34
CA GLU A 559 -14.50 11.25 19.58
C GLU A 559 -12.98 11.41 19.75
N LEU A 560 -12.33 12.28 18.96
CA LEU A 560 -10.91 12.59 19.08
C LEU A 560 -10.59 13.29 20.42
N GLU A 561 -11.35 14.32 20.79
CA GLU A 561 -11.18 15.07 22.04
C GLU A 561 -11.47 14.21 23.29
N ALA A 562 -12.37 13.24 23.18
CA ALA A 562 -12.69 12.31 24.27
C ALA A 562 -11.73 11.09 24.33
N GLU A 563 -10.67 11.06 23.53
CA GLU A 563 -9.75 9.92 23.36
C GLU A 563 -10.46 8.59 23.00
N LYS A 564 -11.68 8.65 22.50
CA LYS A 564 -12.46 7.48 22.03
C LYS A 564 -12.05 7.08 20.61
N THR A 565 -10.75 7.00 20.38
CA THR A 565 -10.16 6.76 19.06
C THR A 565 -10.38 5.34 18.52
N GLU A 566 -10.87 4.40 19.32
CA GLU A 566 -11.15 3.02 18.93
C GLU A 566 -12.16 2.90 17.78
N GLN A 567 -12.97 3.93 17.57
CA GLN A 567 -14.03 3.96 16.57
C GLN A 567 -13.64 4.71 15.29
N ILE A 568 -12.54 5.45 15.33
CA ILE A 568 -12.10 6.29 14.22
C ILE A 568 -11.26 5.45 13.25
N ASP A 569 -11.63 5.47 11.99
CA ASP A 569 -10.82 4.87 10.94
C ASP A 569 -9.81 5.90 10.41
N PHE A 570 -8.69 6.03 11.10
CA PHE A 570 -7.58 6.90 10.70
C PHE A 570 -6.98 6.51 9.34
N THR A 571 -7.33 5.36 8.80
CA THR A 571 -6.86 4.87 7.51
C THR A 571 -7.77 5.27 6.35
N ASP A 572 -8.94 5.82 6.64
CA ASP A 572 -9.86 6.35 5.66
C ASP A 572 -9.46 7.79 5.29
N ILE A 573 -8.57 7.93 4.30
CA ILE A 573 -8.07 9.24 3.85
C ILE A 573 -8.86 9.74 2.64
N GLY A 574 -9.55 8.84 1.92
CA GLY A 574 -10.23 9.17 0.67
C GLY A 574 -9.28 9.37 -0.51
N GLY A 575 -9.77 9.81 -1.64
CA GLY A 575 -8.98 10.01 -2.86
C GLY A 575 -9.31 11.30 -3.58
N CYS A 576 -8.31 12.00 -4.13
CA CYS A 576 -8.52 13.14 -5.01
C CYS A 576 -8.97 12.66 -6.39
N GLY A 577 -10.19 12.99 -6.80
CA GLY A 577 -10.77 12.63 -8.10
C GLY A 577 -11.34 13.81 -8.88
N CYS A 578 -10.74 15.00 -8.76
CA CYS A 578 -11.31 16.25 -9.24
C CYS A 578 -11.60 16.34 -10.74
N PHE A 579 -11.08 15.44 -11.58
CA PHE A 579 -11.33 15.44 -13.04
C PHE A 579 -11.85 14.10 -13.58
N VAL A 580 -12.24 13.16 -12.72
CA VAL A 580 -12.59 11.78 -13.10
C VAL A 580 -14.00 11.43 -12.62
N ASP A 581 -15.02 12.18 -13.03
CA ASP A 581 -16.40 11.70 -12.99
C ASP A 581 -16.66 10.96 -14.30
N ASP A 582 -16.89 9.65 -14.22
CA ASP A 582 -17.21 8.79 -15.36
C ASP A 582 -18.69 8.86 -15.78
N GLY A 583 -19.46 9.78 -15.18
CA GLY A 583 -20.85 10.06 -15.59
C GLY A 583 -21.77 8.83 -15.51
N SER A 584 -21.43 7.83 -14.68
CA SER A 584 -22.35 6.71 -14.44
C SER A 584 -23.48 7.18 -13.50
N GLU A 585 -24.56 7.69 -14.09
CA GLU A 585 -25.86 7.79 -13.46
C GLU A 585 -26.37 6.39 -13.14
N SER A 586 -26.63 6.11 -11.88
CA SER A 586 -27.61 5.11 -11.46
C SER A 586 -28.27 5.51 -10.16
#